data_51e2b983f01901776238193a5b965f11
#
_entry.id   51e2b983f01901776238193a5b965f11
#
_cell.length_a   1.000
_cell.length_b   1.000
_cell.length_c   1.000
_cell.angle_alpha   90.00
_cell.angle_beta   90.00
_cell.angle_gamma   90.00
#
_symmetry.space_group_name_H-M   'P 1'
#
loop_
_entity.id
_entity.type
_entity.pdbx_description
1 polymer ?
#
loop_
_entity_poly.entity_id
_entity_poly.type
_entity_poly.pdbx_seq_one_letter_code
_entity_poly.pdbx_strand_id
1 'polypeptide(L)'
;MFRNFKMVSYVVFGRGCFNQLDGILARRRRSDDSFMVYMVDDVFQNSRLKNKVPVKNKDQLIWVNVDDEPKTTYVDALTQQIKDSSRRLPDGIIGIGGGSVMDIAKAVSLMLTNSGSSANYQGWDLVKNKAIYHVGIPTLSGTGAEVSRTTVLSGPEKKLGINSDFTVFDQILLDPELIAGAPKDQRFYTGMDCYIHCVESLNGTYLNAFSKAYGEKALGLCKEVFLGDGPDSDDKLMMASYCGGMSIAYSQVGICHALSYGLGFVLGIHHGIGNCIVFDYLEDYYPQGVREFREMTERHDIHLPRNLVAGIESDKLEKMIDVALVLEPLWENALGVDWKQIMTREKIRELYQKM
;
A
#
# COMPACT_ATOMS: atom_id res chain seq x y z
N MET A 1 4.96 21.93 8.11
CA MET A 1 3.80 21.49 8.95
C MET A 1 4.30 20.46 9.94
N PHE A 2 4.00 20.63 11.23
CA PHE A 2 4.33 19.61 12.24
C PHE A 2 3.20 18.59 12.28
N ARG A 3 3.53 17.31 12.16
CA ARG A 3 2.57 16.21 12.21
C ARG A 3 2.92 15.28 13.36
N ASN A 4 1.92 14.81 14.07
CA ASN A 4 2.05 13.65 14.95
C ASN A 4 1.84 12.40 14.09
N PHE A 5 2.69 11.40 14.28
CA PHE A 5 2.56 10.13 13.59
C PHE A 5 2.35 9.03 14.61
N LYS A 6 1.27 8.30 14.45
CA LYS A 6 1.09 7.04 15.15
C LYS A 6 1.93 5.98 14.43
N MET A 7 2.77 5.31 15.18
CA MET A 7 3.52 4.15 14.72
C MET A 7 2.79 2.87 15.11
N VAL A 8 3.08 1.78 14.39
CA VAL A 8 2.67 0.44 14.81
C VAL A 8 3.21 0.18 16.22
N SER A 9 2.33 -0.25 17.12
CA SER A 9 2.70 -0.41 18.54
C SER A 9 3.61 -1.60 18.77
N TYR A 10 3.42 -2.68 18.00
CA TYR A 10 4.19 -3.92 18.14
C TYR A 10 4.60 -4.45 16.77
N VAL A 11 5.89 -4.69 16.60
CA VAL A 11 6.48 -5.28 15.39
C VAL A 11 7.18 -6.56 15.78
N VAL A 12 6.85 -7.66 15.11
CA VAL A 12 7.62 -8.89 15.16
C VAL A 12 8.28 -9.09 13.81
N PHE A 13 9.59 -9.32 13.80
CA PHE A 13 10.35 -9.53 12.57
C PHE A 13 11.24 -10.76 12.70
N GLY A 14 11.26 -11.56 11.67
CA GLY A 14 12.18 -12.70 11.49
C GLY A 14 11.50 -13.90 10.86
N ARG A 15 12.32 -14.77 10.25
CA ARG A 15 11.86 -15.98 9.56
C ARG A 15 11.12 -16.90 10.52
N GLY A 16 9.94 -17.35 10.12
CA GLY A 16 9.06 -18.20 10.92
C GLY A 16 8.29 -17.47 12.01
N CYS A 17 8.38 -16.14 12.11
CA CYS A 17 7.66 -15.38 13.15
C CYS A 17 6.14 -15.46 13.02
N PHE A 18 5.61 -15.83 11.86
CA PHE A 18 4.19 -16.10 11.66
C PHE A 18 3.63 -17.14 12.66
N ASN A 19 4.45 -18.08 13.08
CA ASN A 19 4.06 -19.10 14.06
C ASN A 19 3.72 -18.52 15.44
N GLN A 20 4.07 -17.26 15.73
CA GLN A 20 3.71 -16.58 16.99
C GLN A 20 2.29 -16.01 16.97
N LEU A 21 1.61 -15.99 15.82
CA LEU A 21 0.31 -15.34 15.65
C LEU A 21 -0.73 -15.85 16.64
N ASP A 22 -0.85 -17.17 16.84
CA ASP A 22 -1.82 -17.72 17.79
C ASP A 22 -1.55 -17.23 19.23
N GLY A 23 -0.30 -17.22 19.66
CA GLY A 23 0.10 -16.72 20.98
C GLY A 23 -0.17 -15.22 21.17
N ILE A 24 0.02 -14.41 20.11
CA ILE A 24 -0.29 -12.98 20.10
C ILE A 24 -1.79 -12.77 20.26
N LEU A 25 -2.60 -13.47 19.48
CA LEU A 25 -4.05 -13.34 19.48
C LEU A 25 -4.69 -13.93 20.75
N ALA A 26 -4.09 -14.93 21.37
CA ALA A 26 -4.58 -15.52 22.62
C ALA A 26 -4.80 -14.47 23.72
N ARG A 27 -3.92 -13.47 23.79
CA ARG A 27 -4.02 -12.36 24.76
C ARG A 27 -5.22 -11.42 24.52
N ARG A 28 -5.84 -11.47 23.34
CA ARG A 28 -7.00 -10.68 22.93
C ARG A 28 -8.31 -11.43 23.15
N ARG A 29 -8.28 -12.73 23.24
CA ARG A 29 -9.45 -13.57 23.52
C ARG A 29 -9.80 -13.50 25.00
N ARG A 30 -10.74 -12.62 25.35
CA ARG A 30 -11.09 -12.30 26.75
C ARG A 30 -12.27 -13.10 27.29
N SER A 31 -12.98 -13.83 26.45
CA SER A 31 -14.15 -14.63 26.81
C SER A 31 -14.31 -15.80 25.84
N ASP A 32 -15.13 -16.76 26.21
CA ASP A 32 -15.49 -17.91 25.36
C ASP A 32 -16.19 -17.49 24.07
N ASP A 33 -16.77 -16.29 24.02
CA ASP A 33 -17.43 -15.73 22.85
C ASP A 33 -16.51 -14.85 21.99
N SER A 34 -15.22 -14.76 22.35
CA SER A 34 -14.21 -14.06 21.58
C SER A 34 -14.01 -14.72 20.22
N PHE A 35 -13.96 -13.90 19.18
CA PHE A 35 -13.62 -14.38 17.83
C PHE A 35 -12.77 -13.37 17.06
N MET A 36 -11.98 -13.88 16.12
CA MET A 36 -11.15 -13.13 15.19
C MET A 36 -11.71 -13.28 13.78
N VAL A 37 -11.43 -12.28 12.94
CA VAL A 37 -11.69 -12.36 11.50
C VAL A 37 -10.36 -12.32 10.78
N TYR A 38 -10.06 -13.40 10.07
CA TYR A 38 -8.89 -13.51 9.21
C TYR A 38 -9.31 -13.16 7.79
N MET A 39 -8.70 -12.13 7.25
CA MET A 39 -8.86 -11.66 5.88
C MET A 39 -7.60 -12.05 5.12
N VAL A 40 -7.69 -13.10 4.32
CA VAL A 40 -6.55 -13.72 3.66
C VAL A 40 -6.70 -13.58 2.15
N ASP A 41 -5.64 -13.20 1.47
CA ASP A 41 -5.59 -13.16 0.01
C ASP A 41 -6.02 -14.52 -0.57
N ASP A 42 -6.96 -14.52 -1.51
CA ASP A 42 -7.57 -15.75 -2.03
C ASP A 42 -6.59 -16.61 -2.84
N VAL A 43 -5.48 -16.06 -3.29
CA VAL A 43 -4.37 -16.80 -3.92
C VAL A 43 -3.84 -17.91 -3.00
N PHE A 44 -4.01 -17.77 -1.69
CA PHE A 44 -3.56 -18.75 -0.70
C PHE A 44 -4.58 -19.85 -0.37
N GLN A 45 -5.76 -19.87 -0.98
CA GLN A 45 -6.80 -20.88 -0.70
C GLN A 45 -6.31 -22.33 -0.86
N ASN A 46 -5.41 -22.55 -1.81
CA ASN A 46 -4.84 -23.86 -2.12
C ASN A 46 -3.36 -23.99 -1.73
N SER A 47 -2.85 -23.07 -0.91
CA SER A 47 -1.45 -23.06 -0.47
C SER A 47 -1.25 -23.69 0.91
N ARG A 48 0.02 -23.94 1.24
CA ARG A 48 0.39 -24.39 2.59
C ARG A 48 0.08 -23.34 3.67
N LEU A 49 0.02 -22.07 3.32
CA LEU A 49 -0.28 -20.97 4.25
C LEU A 49 -1.67 -21.14 4.87
N LYS A 50 -2.67 -21.58 4.10
CA LYS A 50 -4.02 -21.87 4.61
C LYS A 50 -4.01 -22.72 5.88
N ASN A 51 -3.19 -23.77 5.91
CA ASN A 51 -3.12 -24.69 7.02
C ASN A 51 -2.35 -24.14 8.23
N LYS A 52 -1.61 -23.05 8.04
CA LYS A 52 -0.85 -22.37 9.10
C LYS A 52 -1.64 -21.25 9.78
N VAL A 53 -2.73 -20.76 9.17
CA VAL A 53 -3.57 -19.73 9.77
C VAL A 53 -4.27 -20.30 11.01
N PRO A 54 -4.09 -19.73 12.21
CA PRO A 54 -4.54 -20.34 13.46
C PRO A 54 -6.03 -20.05 13.75
N VAL A 55 -6.90 -20.42 12.83
CA VAL A 55 -8.37 -20.23 12.90
C VAL A 55 -8.95 -21.15 13.97
N LYS A 56 -9.72 -20.63 14.91
CA LYS A 56 -10.45 -21.37 15.96
C LYS A 56 -11.95 -21.43 15.64
N ASN A 57 -12.68 -22.32 16.34
CA ASN A 57 -14.08 -22.68 16.02
C ASN A 57 -15.04 -21.49 15.85
N LYS A 58 -14.83 -20.37 16.54
CA LYS A 58 -15.69 -19.17 16.44
C LYS A 58 -15.15 -18.13 15.46
N ASP A 59 -13.94 -18.32 14.99
CA ASP A 59 -13.28 -17.37 14.07
C ASP A 59 -13.89 -17.44 12.67
N GLN A 60 -13.75 -16.34 11.95
CA GLN A 60 -14.13 -16.27 10.55
C GLN A 60 -12.88 -16.20 9.69
N LEU A 61 -12.84 -17.00 8.64
CA LEU A 61 -11.84 -16.93 7.58
C LEU A 61 -12.51 -16.42 6.32
N ILE A 62 -12.12 -15.25 5.88
CA ILE A 62 -12.62 -14.59 4.67
C ILE A 62 -11.49 -14.58 3.64
N TRP A 63 -11.74 -15.17 2.50
CA TRP A 63 -10.86 -15.08 1.34
C TRP A 63 -11.15 -13.79 0.61
N VAL A 64 -10.13 -12.94 0.51
CA VAL A 64 -10.25 -11.60 -0.07
C VAL A 64 -9.77 -11.66 -1.51
N ASN A 65 -10.66 -11.36 -2.45
CA ASN A 65 -10.28 -11.22 -3.85
C ASN A 65 -9.64 -9.85 -4.07
N VAL A 66 -8.48 -9.85 -4.73
CA VAL A 66 -7.67 -8.66 -5.03
C VAL A 66 -7.30 -8.56 -6.51
N ASP A 67 -8.06 -9.22 -7.39
CA ASP A 67 -7.89 -9.10 -8.85
C ASP A 67 -8.13 -7.66 -9.33
N ASP A 68 -9.00 -6.93 -8.63
CA ASP A 68 -9.21 -5.51 -8.82
C ASP A 68 -8.55 -4.69 -7.68
N GLU A 69 -8.29 -3.42 -7.95
CA GLU A 69 -7.91 -2.46 -6.90
C GLU A 69 -8.98 -2.40 -5.79
N PRO A 70 -8.61 -2.25 -4.50
CA PRO A 70 -9.56 -2.21 -3.40
C PRO A 70 -10.66 -1.16 -3.59
N LYS A 71 -11.93 -1.60 -3.57
CA LYS A 71 -13.10 -0.72 -3.76
C LYS A 71 -13.81 -0.45 -2.44
N THR A 72 -14.31 0.78 -2.26
CA THR A 72 -15.12 1.14 -1.09
C THR A 72 -16.36 0.26 -0.96
N THR A 73 -17.02 -0.07 -2.06
CA THR A 73 -18.19 -0.95 -2.08
C THR A 73 -17.86 -2.36 -1.58
N TYR A 74 -16.67 -2.88 -1.88
CA TYR A 74 -16.24 -4.19 -1.40
C TYR A 74 -15.94 -4.16 0.11
N VAL A 75 -15.28 -3.11 0.60
CA VAL A 75 -15.08 -2.88 2.05
C VAL A 75 -16.41 -2.82 2.80
N ASP A 76 -17.38 -2.08 2.25
CA ASP A 76 -18.71 -1.93 2.86
C ASP A 76 -19.45 -3.28 2.90
N ALA A 77 -19.38 -4.07 1.83
CA ALA A 77 -19.97 -5.40 1.77
C ALA A 77 -19.35 -6.39 2.79
N LEU A 78 -18.02 -6.42 2.87
CA LEU A 78 -17.30 -7.25 3.86
C LEU A 78 -17.62 -6.82 5.29
N THR A 79 -17.69 -5.52 5.54
CA THR A 79 -18.07 -4.97 6.85
C THR A 79 -19.48 -5.40 7.25
N GLN A 80 -20.43 -5.34 6.31
CA GLN A 80 -21.79 -5.76 6.56
C GLN A 80 -21.88 -7.28 6.78
N GLN A 81 -21.18 -8.08 5.98
CA GLN A 81 -21.10 -9.55 6.17
C GLN A 81 -20.62 -9.91 7.58
N ILE A 82 -19.59 -9.22 8.10
CA ILE A 82 -19.07 -9.47 9.46
C ILE A 82 -20.12 -9.07 10.51
N LYS A 83 -20.79 -7.92 10.35
CA LYS A 83 -21.85 -7.47 11.27
C LYS A 83 -23.03 -8.42 11.30
N ASP A 84 -23.42 -8.98 10.17
CA ASP A 84 -24.59 -9.90 10.07
C ASP A 84 -24.28 -11.29 10.62
N SER A 85 -23.00 -11.69 10.63
CA SER A 85 -22.58 -13.02 11.10
C SER A 85 -22.59 -13.18 12.61
N SER A 86 -22.58 -12.09 13.38
CA SER A 86 -22.51 -12.12 14.84
C SER A 86 -23.16 -10.88 15.46
N ARG A 87 -23.79 -11.09 16.63
CA ARG A 87 -24.35 -9.98 17.43
C ARG A 87 -23.30 -9.09 18.10
N ARG A 88 -22.06 -9.56 18.15
CA ARG A 88 -20.92 -8.78 18.72
C ARG A 88 -19.89 -8.50 17.65
N LEU A 89 -19.10 -7.45 17.86
CA LEU A 89 -17.94 -7.17 17.02
C LEU A 89 -16.79 -8.15 17.30
N PRO A 90 -15.94 -8.44 16.31
CA PRO A 90 -14.76 -9.27 16.52
C PRO A 90 -13.77 -8.61 17.49
N ASP A 91 -12.98 -9.41 18.18
CA ASP A 91 -11.89 -8.93 19.04
C ASP A 91 -10.63 -8.56 18.25
N GLY A 92 -10.57 -8.91 16.97
CA GLY A 92 -9.50 -8.51 16.06
C GLY A 92 -9.78 -8.83 14.60
N ILE A 93 -9.17 -8.03 13.72
CA ILE A 93 -9.11 -8.23 12.27
C ILE A 93 -7.66 -8.54 11.91
N ILE A 94 -7.42 -9.62 11.19
CA ILE A 94 -6.08 -10.05 10.79
C ILE A 94 -6.02 -10.04 9.26
N GLY A 95 -5.24 -9.13 8.68
CA GLY A 95 -4.97 -9.07 7.25
C GLY A 95 -3.71 -9.87 6.90
N ILE A 96 -3.83 -10.84 5.99
CA ILE A 96 -2.71 -11.67 5.51
C ILE A 96 -2.70 -11.61 3.99
N GLY A 97 -1.77 -10.86 3.41
CA GLY A 97 -1.73 -10.63 1.96
C GLY A 97 -0.80 -9.50 1.55
N GLY A 98 -0.93 -9.05 0.32
CA GLY A 98 -0.25 -7.86 -0.20
C GLY A 98 -0.88 -6.56 0.27
N GLY A 99 -0.45 -5.42 -0.29
CA GLY A 99 -0.94 -4.08 0.04
C GLY A 99 -2.45 -3.95 -0.02
N SER A 100 -3.10 -4.53 -1.03
CA SER A 100 -4.56 -4.51 -1.19
C SER A 100 -5.29 -5.17 -0.02
N VAL A 101 -4.82 -6.33 0.45
CA VAL A 101 -5.41 -7.01 1.62
C VAL A 101 -5.16 -6.21 2.89
N MET A 102 -3.96 -5.60 3.04
CA MET A 102 -3.66 -4.71 4.17
C MET A 102 -4.65 -3.55 4.20
N ASP A 103 -4.88 -2.91 3.07
CA ASP A 103 -5.79 -1.78 2.95
C ASP A 103 -7.25 -2.19 3.25
N ILE A 104 -7.72 -3.30 2.70
CA ILE A 104 -9.05 -3.81 3.00
C ILE A 104 -9.20 -4.14 4.49
N ALA A 105 -8.22 -4.81 5.11
CA ALA A 105 -8.26 -5.15 6.54
C ALA A 105 -8.31 -3.91 7.44
N LYS A 106 -7.51 -2.87 7.13
CA LYS A 106 -7.58 -1.58 7.81
C LYS A 106 -8.95 -0.94 7.68
N ALA A 107 -9.46 -0.83 6.44
CA ALA A 107 -10.72 -0.19 6.16
C ALA A 107 -11.89 -0.92 6.84
N VAL A 108 -11.95 -2.24 6.76
CA VAL A 108 -12.97 -3.04 7.45
C VAL A 108 -12.89 -2.85 8.96
N SER A 109 -11.68 -2.86 9.55
CA SER A 109 -11.51 -2.65 10.98
C SER A 109 -12.03 -1.28 11.45
N LEU A 110 -11.90 -0.24 10.61
CA LEU A 110 -12.48 1.09 10.83
C LEU A 110 -14.01 1.07 10.69
N MET A 111 -14.54 0.47 9.63
CA MET A 111 -15.96 0.52 9.30
C MET A 111 -16.82 -0.34 10.24
N LEU A 112 -16.24 -1.25 10.99
CA LEU A 112 -16.93 -1.97 12.05
C LEU A 112 -17.33 -1.05 13.22
N THR A 113 -16.63 0.06 13.42
CA THR A 113 -16.87 1.03 14.50
C THR A 113 -17.36 2.40 14.01
N ASN A 114 -17.33 2.64 12.71
CA ASN A 114 -17.80 3.87 12.10
C ASN A 114 -18.98 3.57 11.16
N SER A 115 -19.95 4.48 11.09
CA SER A 115 -21.19 4.28 10.34
C SER A 115 -21.12 4.85 8.92
N GLY A 116 -21.97 4.36 8.05
CA GLY A 116 -22.06 4.80 6.65
C GLY A 116 -21.11 4.06 5.73
N SER A 117 -20.88 4.58 4.54
CA SER A 117 -19.97 4.01 3.55
C SER A 117 -18.52 4.44 3.81
N SER A 118 -17.58 3.56 3.54
CA SER A 118 -16.14 3.85 3.58
C SER A 118 -15.73 4.98 2.62
N ALA A 119 -16.49 5.20 1.53
CA ALA A 119 -16.29 6.32 0.62
C ALA A 119 -16.40 7.70 1.32
N ASN A 120 -17.20 7.81 2.38
CA ASN A 120 -17.39 9.06 3.11
C ASN A 120 -16.16 9.46 3.96
N TYR A 121 -15.24 8.53 4.16
CA TYR A 121 -14.02 8.72 4.95
C TYR A 121 -12.77 8.92 4.11
N GLN A 122 -12.87 8.88 2.76
CA GLN A 122 -11.75 9.15 1.87
C GLN A 122 -11.28 10.60 2.00
N GLY A 123 -10.10 10.81 2.57
CA GLY A 123 -9.52 12.11 2.89
C GLY A 123 -8.64 12.02 4.14
N TRP A 124 -8.45 13.13 4.82
CA TRP A 124 -7.55 13.24 5.97
C TRP A 124 -8.33 13.48 7.24
N ASP A 125 -8.10 12.59 8.23
CA ASP A 125 -8.60 12.70 9.61
C ASP A 125 -10.14 12.81 9.73
N LEU A 126 -10.88 12.19 8.80
CA LEU A 126 -12.33 12.14 8.81
C LEU A 126 -12.91 11.06 9.72
N VAL A 127 -12.11 10.07 10.10
CA VAL A 127 -12.51 8.93 10.95
C VAL A 127 -12.69 9.40 12.39
N LYS A 128 -13.82 9.05 13.00
CA LYS A 128 -14.20 9.52 14.36
C LYS A 128 -13.91 8.51 15.46
N ASN A 129 -14.14 7.23 15.18
CA ASN A 129 -13.99 6.15 16.15
C ASN A 129 -12.78 5.31 15.85
N LYS A 130 -12.13 4.78 16.89
CA LYS A 130 -11.01 3.86 16.76
C LYS A 130 -11.42 2.59 16.01
N ALA A 131 -10.51 2.06 15.22
CA ALA A 131 -10.66 0.75 14.60
C ALA A 131 -10.79 -0.37 15.66
N ILE A 132 -11.34 -1.51 15.25
CA ILE A 132 -11.13 -2.79 15.95
C ILE A 132 -9.62 -3.07 15.95
N TYR A 133 -9.11 -3.72 17.03
CA TYR A 133 -7.72 -4.20 17.03
C TYR A 133 -7.39 -4.94 15.75
N HIS A 134 -6.31 -4.57 15.10
CA HIS A 134 -5.98 -5.14 13.80
C HIS A 134 -4.50 -5.45 13.65
N VAL A 135 -4.24 -6.55 12.93
CA VAL A 135 -2.91 -7.11 12.70
C VAL A 135 -2.65 -7.18 11.21
N GLY A 136 -1.49 -6.68 10.78
CA GLY A 136 -1.02 -6.77 9.39
C GLY A 136 0.08 -7.82 9.24
N ILE A 137 -0.04 -8.67 8.23
CA ILE A 137 0.93 -9.73 7.90
C ILE A 137 1.16 -9.72 6.39
N PRO A 138 2.18 -8.97 5.92
CA PRO A 138 2.44 -8.84 4.50
C PRO A 138 2.99 -10.13 3.89
N THR A 139 2.49 -10.49 2.71
CA THR A 139 2.98 -11.59 1.85
C THR A 139 3.62 -11.08 0.57
N LEU A 140 3.67 -9.77 0.40
CA LEU A 140 4.45 -9.01 -0.57
C LEU A 140 5.11 -7.84 0.15
N SER A 141 6.25 -7.39 -0.32
CA SER A 141 7.00 -6.30 0.30
C SER A 141 7.31 -5.19 -0.70
N GLY A 142 7.00 -3.96 -0.31
CA GLY A 142 7.26 -2.76 -1.10
C GLY A 142 6.30 -1.61 -0.83
N THR A 143 4.99 -1.88 -0.69
CA THR A 143 3.98 -0.83 -0.55
C THR A 143 4.09 -0.04 0.77
N GLY A 144 4.68 -0.64 1.81
CA GLY A 144 4.69 -0.05 3.16
C GLY A 144 3.30 0.06 3.81
N ALA A 145 2.29 -0.61 3.22
CA ALA A 145 0.93 -0.58 3.74
C ALA A 145 0.83 -1.09 5.18
N GLU A 146 1.74 -1.97 5.59
CA GLU A 146 1.83 -2.51 6.94
C GLU A 146 2.13 -1.44 8.02
N VAL A 147 2.73 -0.31 7.63
CA VAL A 147 3.12 0.76 8.58
C VAL A 147 2.44 2.10 8.31
N SER A 148 1.84 2.28 7.13
CA SER A 148 1.23 3.55 6.75
C SER A 148 -0.04 3.87 7.53
N ARG A 149 -0.33 5.18 7.69
CA ARG A 149 -1.59 5.66 8.24
C ARG A 149 -2.69 5.84 7.19
N THR A 150 -2.51 5.18 6.05
CA THR A 150 -3.40 5.28 4.89
C THR A 150 -3.95 3.91 4.52
N THR A 151 -5.19 3.84 4.11
CA THR A 151 -5.76 2.73 3.35
C THR A 151 -6.30 3.28 2.04
N VAL A 152 -5.71 2.89 0.91
CA VAL A 152 -6.05 3.43 -0.42
C VAL A 152 -7.20 2.64 -1.02
N LEU A 153 -8.28 3.33 -1.38
CA LEU A 153 -9.48 2.71 -1.92
C LEU A 153 -9.95 3.44 -3.18
N SER A 154 -10.46 2.68 -4.14
CA SER A 154 -11.22 3.22 -5.26
C SER A 154 -12.67 3.42 -4.84
N GLY A 155 -13.06 4.69 -4.71
CA GLY A 155 -14.44 5.10 -4.47
C GLY A 155 -15.20 5.31 -5.77
N PRO A 156 -16.48 5.72 -5.69
CA PRO A 156 -17.30 5.97 -6.88
C PRO A 156 -16.79 7.16 -7.73
N GLU A 157 -16.16 8.13 -7.08
CA GLU A 157 -15.74 9.38 -7.75
C GLU A 157 -14.23 9.53 -7.84
N LYS A 158 -13.48 8.92 -6.91
CA LYS A 158 -12.03 9.12 -6.77
C LYS A 158 -11.32 7.89 -6.21
N LYS A 159 -10.04 7.75 -6.55
CA LYS A 159 -9.11 6.88 -5.83
C LYS A 159 -8.38 7.73 -4.81
N LEU A 160 -8.62 7.50 -3.52
CA LEU A 160 -8.02 8.27 -2.44
C LEU A 160 -7.96 7.44 -1.16
N GLY A 161 -6.95 7.69 -0.35
CA GLY A 161 -6.80 7.03 0.95
C GLY A 161 -7.78 7.54 2.00
N ILE A 162 -8.18 6.65 2.91
CA ILE A 162 -8.65 7.04 4.23
C ILE A 162 -7.40 7.23 5.08
N ASN A 163 -7.07 8.47 5.41
CA ASN A 163 -5.87 8.82 6.17
C ASN A 163 -6.25 9.13 7.61
N SER A 164 -5.82 8.29 8.54
CA SER A 164 -6.13 8.46 9.96
C SER A 164 -5.11 7.71 10.81
N ASP A 165 -4.86 8.19 12.02
CA ASP A 165 -4.08 7.42 12.99
C ASP A 165 -4.74 6.09 13.36
N PHE A 166 -6.06 5.98 13.14
CA PHE A 166 -6.81 4.75 13.41
C PHE A 166 -6.66 3.68 12.33
N THR A 167 -6.05 3.99 11.17
CA THR A 167 -5.71 2.98 10.14
C THR A 167 -4.42 2.24 10.47
N VAL A 168 -3.54 2.82 11.28
CA VAL A 168 -2.25 2.18 11.62
C VAL A 168 -2.50 0.90 12.39
N PHE A 169 -1.97 -0.21 11.92
CA PHE A 169 -2.07 -1.49 12.61
C PHE A 169 -1.58 -1.42 14.05
N ASP A 170 -2.25 -2.11 14.96
CA ASP A 170 -1.79 -2.26 16.34
C ASP A 170 -0.59 -3.19 16.45
N GLN A 171 -0.53 -4.18 15.55
CA GLN A 171 0.51 -5.21 15.50
C GLN A 171 0.82 -5.55 14.04
N ILE A 172 2.10 -5.79 13.73
CA ILE A 172 2.50 -6.40 12.46
C ILE A 172 3.45 -7.58 12.71
N LEU A 173 3.39 -8.56 11.80
CA LEU A 173 4.32 -9.67 11.74
C LEU A 173 5.01 -9.64 10.38
N LEU A 174 6.31 -9.44 10.40
CA LEU A 174 7.17 -9.34 9.24
C LEU A 174 7.97 -10.63 9.10
N ASP A 175 7.41 -11.62 8.41
CA ASP A 175 8.02 -12.92 8.18
C ASP A 175 8.53 -13.05 6.76
N PRO A 176 9.86 -12.99 6.53
CA PRO A 176 10.43 -13.11 5.19
C PRO A 176 10.07 -14.39 4.44
N GLU A 177 9.71 -15.48 5.16
CA GLU A 177 9.29 -16.72 4.50
C GLU A 177 7.96 -16.56 3.75
N LEU A 178 7.12 -15.58 4.12
CA LEU A 178 5.83 -15.38 3.49
C LEU A 178 5.93 -14.69 2.13
N ILE A 179 7.01 -13.97 1.85
CA ILE A 179 7.23 -13.30 0.56
C ILE A 179 8.09 -14.11 -0.41
N ALA A 180 8.74 -15.17 0.06
CA ALA A 180 9.68 -15.99 -0.74
C ALA A 180 9.04 -16.64 -1.96
N GLY A 181 7.72 -16.88 -1.95
CA GLY A 181 6.99 -17.51 -3.05
C GLY A 181 6.31 -16.55 -4.02
N ALA A 182 6.54 -15.24 -3.89
CA ALA A 182 5.93 -14.24 -4.78
C ALA A 182 6.40 -14.42 -6.23
N PRO A 183 5.49 -14.33 -7.24
CA PRO A 183 5.89 -14.32 -8.64
C PRO A 183 6.92 -13.22 -8.92
N LYS A 184 7.90 -13.51 -9.78
CA LYS A 184 9.03 -12.62 -10.10
C LYS A 184 8.59 -11.20 -10.42
N ASP A 185 7.65 -11.06 -11.35
CA ASP A 185 7.21 -9.74 -11.81
C ASP A 185 6.46 -8.99 -10.71
N GLN A 186 5.60 -9.67 -9.96
CA GLN A 186 4.89 -9.08 -8.84
C GLN A 186 5.83 -8.62 -7.72
N ARG A 187 6.84 -9.45 -7.40
CA ARG A 187 7.91 -9.09 -6.45
C ARG A 187 8.66 -7.85 -6.92
N PHE A 188 8.98 -7.78 -8.23
CA PHE A 188 9.66 -6.63 -8.80
C PHE A 188 8.80 -5.37 -8.72
N TYR A 189 7.56 -5.40 -9.24
CA TYR A 189 6.69 -4.23 -9.23
C TYR A 189 6.44 -3.69 -7.83
N THR A 190 6.21 -4.58 -6.86
CA THR A 190 6.01 -4.18 -5.47
C THR A 190 7.29 -3.64 -4.85
N GLY A 191 8.45 -4.25 -5.14
CA GLY A 191 9.75 -3.75 -4.66
C GLY A 191 10.13 -2.41 -5.27
N MET A 192 9.78 -2.18 -6.54
CA MET A 192 9.97 -0.87 -7.18
C MET A 192 9.06 0.21 -6.62
N ASP A 193 7.88 -0.14 -6.14
CA ASP A 193 7.04 0.79 -5.39
C ASP A 193 7.78 1.35 -4.18
N CYS A 194 8.45 0.49 -3.39
CA CYS A 194 9.32 0.93 -2.30
C CYS A 194 10.47 1.83 -2.79
N TYR A 195 11.14 1.45 -3.88
CA TYR A 195 12.22 2.24 -4.46
C TYR A 195 11.73 3.64 -4.84
N ILE A 196 10.59 3.73 -5.52
CA ILE A 196 9.97 4.99 -5.95
C ILE A 196 9.54 5.82 -4.74
N HIS A 197 8.94 5.22 -3.71
CA HIS A 197 8.64 5.87 -2.43
C HIS A 197 9.87 6.59 -1.88
N CYS A 198 11.02 5.90 -1.87
CA CYS A 198 12.26 6.47 -1.36
C CYS A 198 12.78 7.60 -2.25
N VAL A 199 12.75 7.44 -3.58
CA VAL A 199 13.18 8.50 -4.49
C VAL A 199 12.32 9.75 -4.31
N GLU A 200 11.00 9.60 -4.26
CA GLU A 200 10.08 10.73 -4.12
C GLU A 200 10.18 11.39 -2.73
N SER A 201 10.23 10.59 -1.66
CA SER A 201 10.30 11.14 -0.30
C SER A 201 11.62 11.85 0.01
N LEU A 202 12.74 11.32 -0.50
CA LEU A 202 14.07 11.89 -0.28
C LEU A 202 14.33 13.14 -1.11
N ASN A 203 13.63 13.33 -2.23
CA ASN A 203 13.70 14.51 -3.08
C ASN A 203 12.58 15.52 -2.80
N GLY A 204 11.68 15.20 -1.89
CA GLY A 204 10.49 16.00 -1.60
C GLY A 204 10.75 17.17 -0.65
N THR A 205 9.89 18.19 -0.75
CA THR A 205 9.92 19.38 0.12
C THR A 205 9.51 19.10 1.57
N TYR A 206 8.82 17.96 1.81
CA TYR A 206 8.43 17.51 3.15
C TYR A 206 9.49 16.65 3.84
N LEU A 207 10.69 16.53 3.22
CA LEU A 207 11.81 15.81 3.80
C LEU A 207 12.14 16.32 5.21
N ASN A 208 12.31 15.41 6.12
CA ASN A 208 12.68 15.69 7.50
C ASN A 208 13.63 14.61 8.04
N ALA A 209 14.13 14.78 9.26
CA ALA A 209 15.13 13.87 9.83
C ALA A 209 14.65 12.41 9.92
N PHE A 210 13.36 12.18 10.23
CA PHE A 210 12.78 10.83 10.31
C PHE A 210 12.64 10.21 8.92
N SER A 211 11.98 10.92 8.00
CA SER A 211 11.78 10.40 6.63
C SER A 211 13.12 10.17 5.94
N LYS A 212 14.12 11.02 6.17
CA LYS A 212 15.46 10.84 5.64
C LYS A 212 16.11 9.55 6.15
N ALA A 213 16.13 9.35 7.47
CA ALA A 213 16.75 8.17 8.07
C ALA A 213 16.15 6.85 7.58
N TYR A 214 14.82 6.79 7.50
CA TYR A 214 14.12 5.62 6.98
C TYR A 214 14.29 5.47 5.46
N GLY A 215 14.15 6.55 4.70
CA GLY A 215 14.21 6.53 3.24
C GLY A 215 15.61 6.16 2.72
N GLU A 216 16.69 6.70 3.30
CA GLU A 216 18.06 6.34 2.93
C GLU A 216 18.34 4.86 3.21
N LYS A 217 17.84 4.33 4.35
CA LYS A 217 17.99 2.90 4.67
C LYS A 217 17.22 2.04 3.66
N ALA A 218 15.97 2.37 3.37
CA ALA A 218 15.16 1.62 2.43
C ALA A 218 15.72 1.65 1.01
N LEU A 219 16.16 2.83 0.54
CA LEU A 219 16.77 3.00 -0.78
C LEU A 219 18.02 2.14 -0.92
N GLY A 220 18.89 2.13 0.10
CA GLY A 220 20.07 1.27 0.14
C GLY A 220 19.72 -0.21 0.04
N LEU A 221 18.74 -0.67 0.81
CA LEU A 221 18.28 -2.07 0.79
C LEU A 221 17.65 -2.44 -0.56
N CYS A 222 16.84 -1.56 -1.19
CA CYS A 222 16.32 -1.80 -2.54
C CYS A 222 17.46 -1.96 -3.57
N LYS A 223 18.49 -1.10 -3.51
CA LYS A 223 19.65 -1.22 -4.39
C LYS A 223 20.43 -2.52 -4.14
N GLU A 224 20.61 -2.92 -2.90
CA GLU A 224 21.24 -4.21 -2.58
C GLU A 224 20.47 -5.41 -3.13
N VAL A 225 19.12 -5.35 -3.15
CA VAL A 225 18.28 -6.44 -3.66
C VAL A 225 18.23 -6.43 -5.19
N PHE A 226 18.07 -5.27 -5.84
CA PHE A 226 17.76 -5.20 -7.26
C PHE A 226 18.96 -4.87 -8.17
N LEU A 227 20.04 -4.27 -7.63
CA LEU A 227 21.29 -3.99 -8.34
C LEU A 227 22.46 -4.83 -7.83
N GLY A 228 22.37 -5.42 -6.65
CA GLY A 228 23.46 -6.19 -6.05
C GLY A 228 23.67 -7.56 -6.71
N ASP A 229 24.91 -8.10 -6.60
CA ASP A 229 25.27 -9.45 -7.07
C ASP A 229 25.10 -10.51 -5.98
N GLY A 230 24.70 -10.10 -4.78
CA GLY A 230 24.47 -11.01 -3.66
C GLY A 230 23.18 -11.83 -3.84
N PRO A 231 23.00 -12.88 -3.04
CA PRO A 231 21.74 -13.60 -3.05
C PRO A 231 20.60 -12.64 -2.73
N ASP A 232 19.53 -12.74 -3.51
CA ASP A 232 18.31 -11.99 -3.26
C ASP A 232 17.84 -12.29 -1.83
N SER A 233 17.51 -11.25 -1.08
CA SER A 233 17.18 -11.39 0.32
C SER A 233 15.79 -10.88 0.61
N ASP A 234 14.90 -11.82 0.95
CA ASP A 234 13.54 -11.49 1.40
C ASP A 234 13.59 -10.65 2.69
N ASP A 235 14.56 -10.91 3.57
CA ASP A 235 14.78 -10.13 4.79
C ASP A 235 15.06 -8.64 4.46
N LYS A 236 15.94 -8.41 3.48
CA LYS A 236 16.29 -7.06 3.02
C LYS A 236 15.08 -6.35 2.40
N LEU A 237 14.34 -7.06 1.52
CA LEU A 237 13.20 -6.48 0.84
C LEU A 237 12.05 -6.17 1.81
N MET A 238 11.80 -7.05 2.78
CA MET A 238 10.81 -6.81 3.82
C MET A 238 11.17 -5.60 4.70
N MET A 239 12.44 -5.48 5.08
CA MET A 239 12.90 -4.30 5.81
C MET A 239 12.93 -3.03 4.96
N ALA A 240 13.17 -3.14 3.65
CA ALA A 240 13.04 -2.00 2.72
C ALA A 240 11.60 -1.51 2.69
N SER A 241 10.61 -2.40 2.54
CA SER A 241 9.18 -2.05 2.58
C SER A 241 8.80 -1.33 3.87
N TYR A 242 9.17 -1.91 5.02
CA TYR A 242 8.94 -1.28 6.31
C TYR A 242 9.53 0.13 6.40
N CYS A 243 10.81 0.28 6.08
CA CYS A 243 11.50 1.57 6.15
C CYS A 243 10.96 2.56 5.10
N GLY A 244 10.69 2.11 3.87
CA GLY A 244 10.09 2.94 2.81
C GLY A 244 8.71 3.46 3.21
N GLY A 245 7.86 2.59 3.74
CA GLY A 245 6.56 2.97 4.29
C GLY A 245 6.67 3.98 5.44
N MET A 246 7.65 3.81 6.33
CA MET A 246 7.92 4.80 7.39
C MET A 246 8.43 6.13 6.82
N SER A 247 9.24 6.11 5.76
CA SER A 247 9.71 7.33 5.10
C SER A 247 8.54 8.17 4.59
N ILE A 248 7.64 7.58 3.81
CA ILE A 248 6.48 8.29 3.26
C ILE A 248 5.43 8.65 4.33
N ALA A 249 5.33 7.89 5.41
CA ALA A 249 4.46 8.23 6.53
C ALA A 249 4.90 9.52 7.24
N TYR A 250 6.21 9.81 7.28
CA TYR A 250 6.76 11.03 7.86
C TYR A 250 6.96 12.17 6.85
N SER A 251 6.80 11.89 5.55
CA SER A 251 6.85 12.87 4.46
C SER A 251 5.66 12.70 3.51
N GLN A 252 5.90 12.44 2.26
CA GLN A 252 4.88 12.15 1.24
C GLN A 252 5.55 11.53 0.01
N VAL A 253 4.78 10.88 -0.83
CA VAL A 253 5.11 10.54 -2.22
C VAL A 253 4.97 11.77 -3.14
N GLY A 254 5.23 11.63 -4.43
CA GLY A 254 5.30 12.78 -5.34
C GLY A 254 4.62 12.56 -6.71
N ILE A 255 5.31 12.98 -7.77
CA ILE A 255 4.79 13.04 -9.15
C ILE A 255 4.36 11.67 -9.67
N CYS A 256 5.18 10.64 -9.42
CA CYS A 256 4.91 9.29 -9.89
C CYS A 256 3.56 8.78 -9.35
N HIS A 257 3.38 8.88 -8.04
CA HIS A 257 2.14 8.45 -7.40
C HIS A 257 0.94 9.30 -7.82
N ALA A 258 1.10 10.62 -7.98
CA ALA A 258 0.02 11.48 -8.44
C ALA A 258 -0.50 11.06 -9.83
N LEU A 259 0.41 10.73 -10.75
CA LEU A 259 0.05 10.28 -12.10
C LEU A 259 -0.46 8.83 -12.12
N SER A 260 0.19 7.92 -11.40
CA SER A 260 -0.20 6.50 -11.40
C SER A 260 -1.61 6.25 -10.87
N TYR A 261 -2.12 7.10 -9.99
CA TYR A 261 -3.51 7.02 -9.52
C TYR A 261 -4.51 7.25 -10.65
N GLY A 262 -4.20 8.12 -11.62
CA GLY A 262 -5.00 8.30 -12.83
C GLY A 262 -5.06 7.03 -13.68
N LEU A 263 -3.91 6.38 -13.92
CA LEU A 263 -3.83 5.09 -14.63
C LEU A 263 -4.65 4.01 -13.91
N GLY A 264 -4.46 3.86 -12.61
CA GLY A 264 -5.17 2.85 -11.82
C GLY A 264 -6.68 3.09 -11.80
N PHE A 265 -7.13 4.33 -11.64
CA PHE A 265 -8.55 4.66 -11.54
C PHE A 265 -9.30 4.50 -12.86
N VAL A 266 -8.69 4.89 -13.98
CA VAL A 266 -9.36 4.95 -15.29
C VAL A 266 -9.13 3.69 -16.12
N LEU A 267 -7.92 3.12 -16.06
CA LEU A 267 -7.52 1.97 -16.87
C LEU A 267 -7.49 0.65 -16.08
N GLY A 268 -7.72 0.68 -14.78
CA GLY A 268 -7.67 -0.51 -13.93
C GLY A 268 -6.27 -1.10 -13.74
N ILE A 269 -5.22 -0.33 -13.98
CA ILE A 269 -3.83 -0.78 -13.84
C ILE A 269 -3.49 -0.89 -12.36
N HIS A 270 -2.98 -2.05 -11.95
CA HIS A 270 -2.55 -2.27 -10.57
C HIS A 270 -1.43 -1.32 -10.15
N HIS A 271 -1.45 -0.92 -8.87
CA HIS A 271 -0.62 0.15 -8.33
C HIS A 271 0.88 -0.01 -8.61
N GLY A 272 1.48 -1.16 -8.29
CA GLY A 272 2.92 -1.36 -8.45
C GLY A 272 3.39 -1.25 -9.89
N ILE A 273 2.71 -1.90 -10.85
CA ILE A 273 3.04 -1.78 -12.27
C ILE A 273 2.71 -0.38 -12.80
N GLY A 274 1.64 0.26 -12.31
CA GLY A 274 1.29 1.64 -12.66
C GLY A 274 2.40 2.62 -12.28
N ASN A 275 2.97 2.47 -11.09
CA ASN A 275 4.12 3.26 -10.64
C ASN A 275 5.35 3.01 -11.50
N CYS A 276 5.66 1.76 -11.86
CA CYS A 276 6.78 1.44 -12.75
C CYS A 276 6.62 2.09 -14.13
N ILE A 277 5.41 2.03 -14.71
CA ILE A 277 5.13 2.65 -16.01
C ILE A 277 5.35 4.16 -15.96
N VAL A 278 4.75 4.84 -14.99
CA VAL A 278 4.87 6.30 -14.85
C VAL A 278 6.32 6.71 -14.58
N PHE A 279 7.00 6.00 -13.68
CA PHE A 279 8.34 6.39 -13.23
C PHE A 279 9.37 6.40 -14.37
N ASP A 280 9.24 5.50 -15.34
CA ASP A 280 10.12 5.44 -16.51
C ASP A 280 10.09 6.71 -17.37
N TYR A 281 9.03 7.52 -17.28
CA TYR A 281 8.88 8.78 -18.01
C TYR A 281 9.24 10.03 -17.19
N LEU A 282 9.74 9.86 -15.96
CA LEU A 282 10.02 10.96 -15.02
C LEU A 282 11.52 11.32 -14.92
N GLU A 283 12.31 11.06 -15.96
CA GLU A 283 13.75 11.35 -15.95
C GLU A 283 14.07 12.84 -15.75
N ASP A 284 13.22 13.74 -16.27
CA ASP A 284 13.38 15.20 -16.08
C ASP A 284 13.23 15.62 -14.61
N TYR A 285 12.53 14.84 -13.78
CA TYR A 285 12.26 15.11 -12.37
C TYR A 285 13.15 14.31 -11.41
N TYR A 286 13.46 13.06 -11.78
CA TYR A 286 14.25 12.13 -10.97
C TYR A 286 15.36 11.44 -11.80
N PRO A 287 16.32 12.22 -12.36
CA PRO A 287 17.25 11.70 -13.39
C PRO A 287 18.08 10.51 -12.91
N GLN A 288 18.60 10.55 -11.68
CA GLN A 288 19.35 9.42 -11.14
C GLN A 288 18.44 8.23 -10.84
N GLY A 289 17.29 8.49 -10.21
CA GLY A 289 16.33 7.44 -9.84
C GLY A 289 15.83 6.67 -11.05
N VAL A 290 15.48 7.36 -12.14
CA VAL A 290 15.01 6.72 -13.37
C VAL A 290 16.11 5.92 -14.06
N ARG A 291 17.36 6.39 -14.10
CA ARG A 291 18.47 5.61 -14.65
C ARG A 291 18.70 4.31 -13.87
N GLU A 292 18.75 4.39 -12.54
CA GLU A 292 18.91 3.21 -11.68
C GLU A 292 17.70 2.25 -11.84
N PHE A 293 16.48 2.78 -11.93
CA PHE A 293 15.27 1.98 -12.18
C PHE A 293 15.34 1.23 -13.51
N ARG A 294 15.78 1.87 -14.60
CA ARG A 294 15.97 1.21 -15.91
C ARG A 294 17.02 0.12 -15.86
N GLU A 295 18.11 0.33 -15.13
CA GLU A 295 19.12 -0.72 -14.88
C GLU A 295 18.50 -1.93 -14.14
N MET A 296 17.66 -1.66 -13.12
CA MET A 296 16.93 -2.72 -12.40
C MET A 296 15.95 -3.47 -13.32
N THR A 297 15.19 -2.77 -14.18
CA THR A 297 14.27 -3.43 -15.13
C THR A 297 14.99 -4.31 -16.12
N GLU A 298 16.11 -3.84 -16.67
CA GLU A 298 16.96 -4.60 -17.60
C GLU A 298 17.56 -5.83 -16.92
N ARG A 299 18.15 -5.66 -15.74
CA ARG A 299 18.78 -6.74 -14.95
C ARG A 299 17.80 -7.86 -14.60
N HIS A 300 16.57 -7.49 -14.28
CA HIS A 300 15.53 -8.44 -13.91
C HIS A 300 14.65 -8.88 -15.08
N ASP A 301 15.01 -8.52 -16.33
CA ASP A 301 14.25 -8.88 -17.55
C ASP A 301 12.75 -8.56 -17.38
N ILE A 302 12.46 -7.32 -17.00
CA ILE A 302 11.10 -6.81 -16.80
C ILE A 302 10.69 -5.95 -18.00
N HIS A 303 9.60 -6.32 -18.62
CA HIS A 303 9.06 -5.60 -19.77
C HIS A 303 7.82 -4.79 -19.35
N LEU A 304 7.98 -3.47 -19.32
CA LEU A 304 6.86 -2.59 -19.01
C LEU A 304 5.96 -2.38 -20.22
N PRO A 305 4.62 -2.39 -20.06
CA PRO A 305 3.71 -2.00 -21.13
C PRO A 305 3.99 -0.58 -21.63
N ARG A 306 3.83 -0.39 -22.93
CA ARG A 306 4.05 0.88 -23.63
C ARG A 306 2.79 1.28 -24.39
N ASN A 307 2.68 2.56 -24.72
CA ASN A 307 1.58 3.10 -25.51
C ASN A 307 0.18 2.84 -24.91
N LEU A 308 0.07 2.77 -23.59
CA LEU A 308 -1.20 2.49 -22.90
C LEU A 308 -2.25 3.58 -23.09
N VAL A 309 -1.79 4.81 -23.28
CA VAL A 309 -2.63 5.99 -23.46
C VAL A 309 -2.81 6.34 -24.95
N ALA A 310 -2.10 5.66 -25.84
CA ALA A 310 -2.24 5.86 -27.27
C ALA A 310 -3.64 5.46 -27.76
N GLY A 311 -4.37 6.41 -28.32
CA GLY A 311 -5.73 6.18 -28.82
C GLY A 311 -6.82 6.10 -27.76
N ILE A 312 -6.52 6.44 -26.52
CA ILE A 312 -7.54 6.53 -25.48
C ILE A 312 -8.55 7.64 -25.78
N GLU A 313 -9.81 7.42 -25.43
CA GLU A 313 -10.87 8.42 -25.54
C GLU A 313 -10.51 9.69 -24.74
N SER A 314 -10.78 10.87 -25.32
CA SER A 314 -10.44 12.16 -24.69
C SER A 314 -11.00 12.28 -23.27
N ASP A 315 -12.24 11.84 -23.04
CA ASP A 315 -12.88 11.91 -21.73
C ASP A 315 -12.17 11.08 -20.67
N LYS A 316 -11.62 9.92 -21.04
CA LYS A 316 -10.82 9.09 -20.15
C LYS A 316 -9.50 9.77 -19.78
N LEU A 317 -8.84 10.37 -20.78
CA LEU A 317 -7.61 11.14 -20.53
C LEU A 317 -7.86 12.32 -19.59
N GLU A 318 -8.93 13.09 -19.84
CA GLU A 318 -9.32 14.18 -18.95
C GLU A 318 -9.62 13.70 -17.54
N LYS A 319 -10.30 12.55 -17.40
CA LYS A 319 -10.56 11.96 -16.08
C LYS A 319 -9.28 11.56 -15.36
N MET A 320 -8.28 10.99 -16.08
CA MET A 320 -6.96 10.70 -15.49
C MET A 320 -6.28 11.96 -14.96
N ILE A 321 -6.35 13.05 -15.72
CA ILE A 321 -5.78 14.34 -15.32
C ILE A 321 -6.50 14.90 -14.10
N ASP A 322 -7.83 14.81 -14.04
CA ASP A 322 -8.62 15.26 -12.90
C ASP A 322 -8.24 14.49 -11.62
N VAL A 323 -8.10 13.16 -11.73
CA VAL A 323 -7.66 12.31 -10.61
C VAL A 323 -6.28 12.72 -10.11
N ALA A 324 -5.34 13.02 -11.00
CA ALA A 324 -4.01 13.45 -10.63
C ALA A 324 -4.01 14.84 -9.94
N LEU A 325 -4.77 15.80 -10.48
CA LEU A 325 -4.77 17.18 -9.99
C LEU A 325 -5.32 17.35 -8.57
N VAL A 326 -6.25 16.50 -8.12
CA VAL A 326 -6.80 16.59 -6.75
C VAL A 326 -5.84 16.13 -5.67
N LEU A 327 -4.71 15.53 -6.03
CA LEU A 327 -3.71 15.01 -5.12
C LEU A 327 -2.68 16.09 -4.71
N GLU A 328 -3.16 17.27 -4.34
CA GLU A 328 -2.34 18.45 -4.02
C GLU A 328 -1.15 18.18 -3.09
N PRO A 329 -1.28 17.41 -1.98
CA PRO A 329 -0.14 17.16 -1.09
C PRO A 329 1.03 16.42 -1.77
N LEU A 330 0.77 15.61 -2.81
CA LEU A 330 1.79 14.90 -3.56
C LEU A 330 2.57 15.87 -4.45
N TRP A 331 1.85 16.75 -5.10
CA TRP A 331 2.42 17.81 -5.94
C TRP A 331 3.23 18.80 -5.12
N GLU A 332 2.69 19.24 -3.96
CA GLU A 332 3.41 20.12 -3.04
C GLU A 332 4.69 19.49 -2.51
N ASN A 333 4.66 18.19 -2.18
CA ASN A 333 5.88 17.50 -1.78
C ASN A 333 6.93 17.50 -2.89
N ALA A 334 6.54 17.21 -4.13
CA ALA A 334 7.46 17.08 -5.25
C ALA A 334 8.00 18.43 -5.75
N LEU A 335 7.15 19.45 -5.84
CA LEU A 335 7.39 20.69 -6.58
C LEU A 335 7.26 21.97 -5.74
N GLY A 336 6.83 21.83 -4.47
CA GLY A 336 6.59 22.98 -3.59
C GLY A 336 5.21 23.60 -3.76
N VAL A 337 4.96 24.67 -3.02
CA VAL A 337 3.64 25.33 -2.94
C VAL A 337 3.17 25.94 -4.28
N ASP A 338 4.11 26.27 -5.15
CA ASP A 338 3.83 26.85 -6.48
C ASP A 338 3.68 25.79 -7.58
N TRP A 339 3.48 24.53 -7.21
CA TRP A 339 3.42 23.39 -8.14
C TRP A 339 2.44 23.59 -9.31
N LYS A 340 1.32 24.33 -9.10
CA LYS A 340 0.31 24.60 -10.14
C LYS A 340 0.86 25.42 -11.32
N GLN A 341 1.94 26.18 -11.10
CA GLN A 341 2.62 26.93 -12.16
C GLN A 341 3.60 26.04 -12.95
N ILE A 342 4.09 24.96 -12.32
CA ILE A 342 5.07 24.02 -12.91
C ILE A 342 4.35 22.88 -13.62
N MET A 343 3.35 22.30 -12.93
CA MET A 343 2.62 21.12 -13.39
C MET A 343 1.20 21.53 -13.77
N THR A 344 1.08 22.11 -14.96
CA THR A 344 -0.22 22.50 -15.53
C THR A 344 -0.99 21.29 -16.06
N ARG A 345 -2.28 21.46 -16.32
CA ARG A 345 -3.13 20.44 -16.94
C ARG A 345 -2.54 19.93 -18.26
N GLU A 346 -2.00 20.84 -19.08
CA GLU A 346 -1.32 20.53 -20.34
C GLU A 346 -0.08 19.68 -20.13
N LYS A 347 0.71 20.01 -19.12
CA LYS A 347 1.92 19.24 -18.80
C LYS A 347 1.61 17.82 -18.34
N ILE A 348 0.56 17.64 -17.53
CA ILE A 348 0.07 16.32 -17.12
C ILE A 348 -0.41 15.54 -18.35
N ARG A 349 -1.14 16.18 -19.26
CA ARG A 349 -1.60 15.57 -20.52
C ARG A 349 -0.42 15.09 -21.37
N GLU A 350 0.61 15.94 -21.55
CA GLU A 350 1.82 15.58 -22.30
C GLU A 350 2.54 14.36 -21.69
N LEU A 351 2.61 14.28 -20.34
CA LEU A 351 3.21 13.15 -19.66
C LEU A 351 2.40 11.87 -19.91
N TYR A 352 1.07 11.90 -19.76
CA TYR A 352 0.25 10.73 -20.05
C TYR A 352 0.33 10.28 -21.51
N GLN A 353 0.37 11.20 -22.45
CA GLN A 353 0.46 10.89 -23.89
C GLN A 353 1.79 10.20 -24.31
N LYS A 354 2.81 10.27 -23.46
CA LYS A 354 4.06 9.53 -23.68
C LYS A 354 3.97 8.07 -23.23
N MET A 355 3.03 7.74 -22.35
CA MET A 355 2.82 6.41 -21.76
C MET A 355 1.88 5.57 -22.64
#